data_dc699ecfd73a787d584753c822082161
#
_entry.id   dc699ecfd73a787d584753c822082161
#
_cell.length_a   1.000
_cell.length_b   1.000
_cell.length_c   1.000
_cell.angle_alpha   90.00
_cell.angle_beta   90.00
_cell.angle_gamma   90.00
#
_symmetry.space_group_name_H-M   'P 1'
#
loop_
_entity.id
_entity.type
_entity.pdbx_description
1 polymer ?
#
loop_
_entity_poly.entity_id
_entity_poly.type
_entity_poly.pdbx_seq_one_letter_code
_entity_poly.pdbx_strand_id
1 'polypeptide(L)'
;MDIRQEIMNGMTWGFNGRRGMWASESAADSMTKMADIGINWVTLAFGVQQAHPQATIIPFREAPTVDDNEVRGAIHRAQALGLKVCLKPVVNCANGTWRAHINFFDEEVPGEPSWAQWFASYREFILHYAAIAREEGCEMFCIGCEMVQTDKREQEWRELIRQVREVYSGPITYNCDKYQEDRVKWWDAVDVISSSGYYPIGQWEAQLDRIEQVVKKYDKPFLFMETGCPSRDGSGAMPNDWALVGEPSEEEQDRFYESMFTACVKRNWVQGYMLWDWPVNLYSIEEAISNDDYLIYGKKAEKRVKDYYTAVKPGLGRNLK
;
A
#
# COMPACT_ATOMS: atom_id res chain seq x y z
N MET A 1 -11.49 -8.90 -15.37
CA MET A 1 -10.27 -8.10 -15.63
C MET A 1 -9.07 -9.05 -15.72
N ASP A 2 -8.25 -8.93 -16.76
CA ASP A 2 -6.97 -9.66 -16.80
C ASP A 2 -5.89 -8.81 -16.11
N ILE A 3 -5.58 -9.14 -14.88
CA ILE A 3 -4.63 -8.39 -14.04
C ILE A 3 -3.22 -8.36 -14.62
N ARG A 4 -2.87 -9.34 -15.49
CA ARG A 4 -1.55 -9.41 -16.15
C ARG A 4 -1.34 -8.34 -17.21
N GLN A 5 -2.42 -7.77 -17.73
CA GLN A 5 -2.39 -6.73 -18.78
C GLN A 5 -2.70 -5.33 -18.22
N GLU A 6 -2.97 -5.25 -16.92
CA GLU A 6 -3.36 -4.00 -16.28
C GLU A 6 -2.13 -3.10 -16.05
N ILE A 7 -2.25 -1.83 -16.43
CA ILE A 7 -1.31 -0.78 -16.02
C ILE A 7 -1.95 -0.02 -14.86
N MET A 8 -1.26 -0.01 -13.72
CA MET A 8 -1.77 0.55 -12.49
C MET A 8 -1.04 1.86 -12.16
N ASN A 9 -1.59 2.96 -12.63
CA ASN A 9 -1.19 4.31 -12.23
C ASN A 9 -1.97 4.66 -10.97
N GLY A 10 -1.47 4.30 -9.81
CA GLY A 10 -2.23 4.36 -8.57
C GLY A 10 -1.65 5.31 -7.53
N MET A 11 -2.51 5.59 -6.55
CA MET A 11 -2.19 6.39 -5.38
C MET A 11 -2.80 5.74 -4.14
N THR A 12 -2.09 5.79 -3.01
CA THR A 12 -2.64 5.41 -1.72
C THR A 12 -3.33 6.62 -1.10
N TRP A 13 -4.53 6.38 -0.55
CA TRP A 13 -5.33 7.39 0.12
C TRP A 13 -5.96 6.80 1.39
N GLY A 14 -6.04 7.60 2.43
CA GLY A 14 -6.84 7.27 3.60
C GLY A 14 -6.07 6.86 4.85
N PHE A 15 -4.80 6.46 4.75
CA PHE A 15 -4.06 5.79 5.83
C PHE A 15 -4.01 6.57 7.15
N ASN A 16 -3.85 7.89 7.08
CA ASN A 16 -3.82 8.76 8.26
C ASN A 16 -5.22 9.22 8.71
N GLY A 17 -6.28 8.75 8.05
CA GLY A 17 -7.66 9.06 8.39
C GLY A 17 -8.11 8.37 9.67
N ARG A 18 -8.97 9.07 10.43
CA ARG A 18 -9.63 8.56 11.63
C ARG A 18 -11.13 8.58 11.42
N ARG A 19 -11.85 7.85 12.25
CA ARG A 19 -13.31 7.79 12.21
C ARG A 19 -13.94 9.19 12.13
N GLY A 20 -14.86 9.37 11.18
CA GLY A 20 -15.50 10.64 10.84
C GLY A 20 -14.78 11.46 9.77
N MET A 21 -13.50 11.19 9.48
CA MET A 21 -12.74 11.98 8.51
C MET A 21 -13.08 11.62 7.05
N TRP A 22 -13.23 10.33 6.75
CA TRP A 22 -13.47 9.87 5.38
C TRP A 22 -14.84 10.30 4.82
N ALA A 23 -15.81 10.56 5.70
CA ALA A 23 -17.14 11.01 5.32
C ALA A 23 -17.24 12.53 5.07
N SER A 24 -16.17 13.31 5.34
CA SER A 24 -16.18 14.76 5.21
C SER A 24 -16.19 15.24 3.75
N GLU A 25 -16.67 16.46 3.52
CA GLU A 25 -16.57 17.14 2.22
C GLU A 25 -15.10 17.34 1.81
N SER A 26 -14.23 17.72 2.76
CA SER A 26 -12.79 17.87 2.52
C SER A 26 -12.15 16.58 1.99
N ALA A 27 -12.56 15.40 2.51
CA ALA A 27 -12.10 14.11 2.00
C ALA A 27 -12.61 13.83 0.57
N ALA A 28 -13.84 14.28 0.25
CA ALA A 28 -14.39 14.18 -1.10
C ALA A 28 -13.61 15.05 -2.10
N ASP A 29 -13.33 16.29 -1.73
CA ASP A 29 -12.54 17.22 -2.53
C ASP A 29 -11.11 16.71 -2.74
N SER A 30 -10.51 16.16 -1.69
CA SER A 30 -9.18 15.53 -1.76
C SER A 30 -9.14 14.40 -2.79
N MET A 31 -10.10 13.48 -2.75
CA MET A 31 -10.13 12.35 -3.70
C MET A 31 -10.37 12.83 -5.13
N THR A 32 -11.17 13.87 -5.32
CA THR A 32 -11.39 14.49 -6.64
C THR A 32 -10.10 15.10 -7.19
N LYS A 33 -9.36 15.84 -6.36
CA LYS A 33 -8.05 16.38 -6.75
C LYS A 33 -7.03 15.30 -7.06
N MET A 34 -7.04 14.22 -6.29
CA MET A 34 -6.18 13.06 -6.55
C MET A 34 -6.49 12.43 -7.92
N ALA A 35 -7.75 12.34 -8.31
CA ALA A 35 -8.12 11.80 -9.62
C ALA A 35 -7.59 12.66 -10.79
N ASP A 36 -7.45 13.97 -10.60
CA ASP A 36 -6.97 14.92 -11.61
C ASP A 36 -5.50 14.74 -12.02
N ILE A 37 -4.71 13.95 -11.28
CA ILE A 37 -3.30 13.69 -11.59
C ILE A 37 -3.09 12.50 -12.54
N GLY A 38 -4.17 11.96 -13.11
CA GLY A 38 -4.08 10.89 -14.12
C GLY A 38 -3.98 9.49 -13.58
N ILE A 39 -4.34 9.27 -12.31
CA ILE A 39 -4.47 7.92 -11.74
C ILE A 39 -5.65 7.16 -12.35
N ASN A 40 -5.55 5.84 -12.39
CA ASN A 40 -6.65 4.93 -12.75
C ASN A 40 -6.95 3.92 -11.64
N TRP A 41 -6.14 3.93 -10.58
CA TRP A 41 -6.29 3.10 -9.38
C TRP A 41 -6.14 3.93 -8.11
N VAL A 42 -6.85 3.53 -7.07
CA VAL A 42 -6.62 4.00 -5.71
C VAL A 42 -6.51 2.83 -4.75
N THR A 43 -5.51 2.85 -3.88
CA THR A 43 -5.48 1.99 -2.70
C THR A 43 -6.13 2.73 -1.55
N LEU A 44 -7.28 2.25 -1.11
CA LEU A 44 -7.92 2.72 0.11
C LEU A 44 -7.29 1.99 1.30
N ALA A 45 -6.38 2.66 1.98
CA ALA A 45 -5.65 2.12 3.12
C ALA A 45 -6.10 2.77 4.42
N PHE A 46 -6.20 1.97 5.49
CA PHE A 46 -6.50 2.47 6.84
C PHE A 46 -5.86 1.57 7.89
N GLY A 47 -5.50 2.18 9.03
CA GLY A 47 -4.83 1.49 10.12
C GLY A 47 -5.79 1.02 11.21
N VAL A 48 -5.59 -0.20 11.69
CA VAL A 48 -6.20 -0.74 12.91
C VAL A 48 -5.10 -0.94 13.94
N GLN A 49 -5.34 -0.54 15.18
CA GLN A 49 -4.31 -0.51 16.23
C GLN A 49 -4.49 -1.68 17.19
N GLN A 50 -3.69 -2.75 17.08
CA GLN A 50 -3.52 -3.68 18.21
C GLN A 50 -2.64 -3.04 19.28
N ALA A 51 -2.74 -3.46 20.55
CA ALA A 51 -2.07 -2.76 21.66
C ALA A 51 -0.53 -2.74 21.54
N HIS A 52 0.09 -3.85 21.21
CA HIS A 52 1.54 -4.04 21.06
C HIS A 52 1.83 -5.29 20.19
N PRO A 53 3.09 -5.57 19.79
CA PRO A 53 3.40 -6.68 18.87
C PRO A 53 2.93 -8.06 19.31
N GLN A 54 2.82 -8.32 20.62
CA GLN A 54 2.34 -9.59 21.17
C GLN A 54 0.85 -9.58 21.55
N ALA A 55 0.11 -8.50 21.25
CA ALA A 55 -1.33 -8.47 21.44
C ALA A 55 -2.02 -9.37 20.40
N THR A 56 -2.98 -10.18 20.83
CA THR A 56 -3.73 -11.10 19.97
C THR A 56 -5.12 -10.59 19.60
N ILE A 57 -5.50 -9.40 20.07
CA ILE A 57 -6.79 -8.75 19.75
C ILE A 57 -6.57 -7.62 18.77
N ILE A 58 -7.31 -7.64 17.68
CA ILE A 58 -7.32 -6.60 16.63
C ILE A 58 -8.68 -5.92 16.67
N PRO A 59 -8.81 -4.73 17.30
CA PRO A 59 -10.11 -4.09 17.57
C PRO A 59 -10.59 -3.25 16.35
N PHE A 60 -10.77 -3.89 15.19
CA PHE A 60 -11.03 -3.20 13.92
C PHE A 60 -12.41 -2.51 13.82
N ARG A 61 -13.33 -2.80 14.73
CA ARG A 61 -14.64 -2.13 14.80
C ARG A 61 -14.64 -0.90 15.72
N GLU A 62 -13.54 -0.66 16.42
CA GLU A 62 -13.46 0.40 17.43
C GLU A 62 -12.80 1.66 16.86
N ALA A 63 -13.15 2.84 17.42
CA ALA A 63 -12.44 4.07 17.16
C ALA A 63 -10.97 3.94 17.66
N PRO A 64 -10.00 4.56 16.98
CA PRO A 64 -10.12 5.58 15.93
C PRO A 64 -10.25 5.01 14.51
N THR A 65 -10.36 3.69 14.32
CA THR A 65 -10.51 3.08 12.99
C THR A 65 -11.75 3.64 12.28
N VAL A 66 -11.63 3.97 11.00
CA VAL A 66 -12.76 4.34 10.14
C VAL A 66 -13.81 3.23 10.16
N ASP A 67 -15.09 3.58 10.15
CA ASP A 67 -16.13 2.56 10.17
C ASP A 67 -16.49 2.04 8.77
N ASP A 68 -17.33 1.00 8.73
CA ASP A 68 -17.71 0.34 7.49
C ASP A 68 -18.45 1.30 6.52
N ASN A 69 -19.22 2.26 7.03
CA ASN A 69 -19.92 3.22 6.17
C ASN A 69 -18.94 4.20 5.52
N GLU A 70 -17.92 4.60 6.25
CA GLU A 70 -16.84 5.45 5.71
C GLU A 70 -16.05 4.70 4.63
N VAL A 71 -15.70 3.43 4.88
CA VAL A 71 -15.01 2.57 3.90
C VAL A 71 -15.85 2.41 2.63
N ARG A 72 -17.14 2.03 2.76
CA ARG A 72 -18.08 1.90 1.63
C ARG A 72 -18.25 3.23 0.89
N GLY A 73 -18.43 4.33 1.62
CA GLY A 73 -18.56 5.66 1.04
C GLY A 73 -17.32 6.07 0.23
N ALA A 74 -16.12 5.76 0.71
CA ALA A 74 -14.87 6.04 -0.02
C ALA A 74 -14.74 5.16 -1.28
N ILE A 75 -15.13 3.89 -1.22
CA ILE A 75 -15.16 3.00 -2.40
C ILE A 75 -16.11 3.57 -3.46
N HIS A 76 -17.34 3.90 -3.10
CA HIS A 76 -18.32 4.46 -4.04
C HIS A 76 -17.84 5.78 -4.66
N ARG A 77 -17.18 6.63 -3.86
CA ARG A 77 -16.62 7.89 -4.35
C ARG A 77 -15.50 7.67 -5.35
N ALA A 78 -14.58 6.76 -5.07
CA ALA A 78 -13.52 6.39 -6.00
C ALA A 78 -14.08 5.83 -7.32
N GLN A 79 -15.05 4.93 -7.24
CA GLN A 79 -15.73 4.35 -8.41
C GLN A 79 -16.48 5.41 -9.22
N ALA A 80 -17.15 6.37 -8.56
CA ALA A 80 -17.83 7.49 -9.23
C ALA A 80 -16.86 8.39 -10.01
N LEU A 81 -15.59 8.46 -9.59
CA LEU A 81 -14.50 9.15 -10.30
C LEU A 81 -13.86 8.28 -11.38
N GLY A 82 -14.36 7.06 -11.62
CA GLY A 82 -13.82 6.12 -12.61
C GLY A 82 -12.55 5.40 -12.17
N LEU A 83 -12.21 5.44 -10.88
CA LEU A 83 -11.04 4.77 -10.32
C LEU A 83 -11.34 3.31 -9.97
N LYS A 84 -10.41 2.42 -10.26
CA LYS A 84 -10.38 1.06 -9.72
C LYS A 84 -9.87 1.08 -8.29
N VAL A 85 -10.42 0.22 -7.44
CA VAL A 85 -10.14 0.23 -6.01
C VAL A 85 -9.39 -1.03 -5.59
N CYS A 86 -8.26 -0.84 -4.90
CA CYS A 86 -7.64 -1.84 -4.04
C CYS A 86 -7.97 -1.52 -2.58
N LEU A 87 -8.70 -2.39 -1.88
CA LEU A 87 -8.95 -2.21 -0.45
C LEU A 87 -7.80 -2.83 0.35
N LYS A 88 -7.19 -2.04 1.24
CA LYS A 88 -5.98 -2.39 1.99
C LYS A 88 -6.13 -2.10 3.49
N PRO A 89 -6.76 -2.99 4.26
CA PRO A 89 -6.76 -2.89 5.72
C PRO A 89 -5.38 -3.23 6.28
N VAL A 90 -4.87 -2.41 7.21
CA VAL A 90 -3.51 -2.53 7.77
C VAL A 90 -3.58 -2.61 9.29
N VAL A 91 -2.91 -3.60 9.89
CA VAL A 91 -2.71 -3.65 11.34
C VAL A 91 -1.44 -2.89 11.74
N ASN A 92 -1.52 -2.09 12.81
CA ASN A 92 -0.40 -1.42 13.44
C ASN A 92 -0.40 -1.69 14.95
N CYS A 93 0.63 -1.22 15.67
CA CYS A 93 0.68 -1.30 17.13
C CYS A 93 0.49 0.09 17.75
N ALA A 94 -0.45 0.20 18.70
CA ALA A 94 -0.78 1.46 19.38
C ALA A 94 0.39 2.02 20.20
N ASN A 95 1.32 1.16 20.62
CA ASN A 95 2.53 1.56 21.35
C ASN A 95 3.63 2.14 20.46
N GLY A 96 3.37 2.37 19.15
CA GLY A 96 4.33 2.91 18.20
C GLY A 96 5.34 1.91 17.64
N THR A 97 5.31 0.65 18.07
CA THR A 97 6.17 -0.39 17.48
C THR A 97 5.68 -0.72 16.07
N TRP A 98 6.59 -0.77 15.12
CA TRP A 98 6.24 -1.11 13.74
C TRP A 98 5.70 -2.54 13.63
N ARG A 99 4.63 -2.73 12.87
CA ARG A 99 3.94 -4.02 12.64
C ARG A 99 4.84 -5.18 12.19
N ALA A 100 5.98 -4.88 11.58
CA ALA A 100 6.99 -5.88 11.21
C ALA A 100 7.51 -6.69 12.40
N HIS A 101 7.37 -6.19 13.63
CA HIS A 101 7.79 -6.85 14.86
C HIS A 101 6.69 -7.69 15.51
N ILE A 102 5.50 -7.82 14.90
CA ILE A 102 4.47 -8.76 15.39
C ILE A 102 5.03 -10.17 15.31
N ASN A 103 5.25 -10.78 16.46
CA ASN A 103 5.92 -12.07 16.58
C ASN A 103 5.56 -12.76 17.88
N PHE A 104 5.47 -14.08 17.85
CA PHE A 104 5.17 -14.96 19.00
C PHE A 104 6.15 -16.11 19.03
N PHE A 105 6.13 -16.93 20.06
CA PHE A 105 6.91 -18.16 20.10
C PHE A 105 6.51 -19.10 18.95
N ASP A 106 7.49 -19.77 18.36
CA ASP A 106 7.21 -20.71 17.26
C ASP A 106 6.40 -21.93 17.71
N GLU A 107 6.59 -22.36 18.97
CA GLU A 107 5.80 -23.39 19.65
C GLU A 107 4.88 -22.74 20.68
N GLU A 108 3.73 -23.36 20.96
CA GLU A 108 2.82 -22.86 21.99
C GLU A 108 3.43 -22.99 23.37
N VAL A 109 3.45 -21.89 24.13
CA VAL A 109 3.89 -21.82 25.51
C VAL A 109 2.67 -21.56 26.40
N PRO A 110 2.38 -22.42 27.38
CA PRO A 110 1.22 -22.26 28.25
C PRO A 110 1.20 -20.89 28.94
N GLY A 111 0.10 -20.16 28.80
CA GLY A 111 -0.08 -18.83 29.41
C GLY A 111 0.48 -17.67 28.59
N GLU A 112 1.20 -17.92 27.52
CA GLU A 112 1.72 -16.89 26.62
C GLU A 112 0.82 -16.71 25.38
N PRO A 113 0.78 -15.51 24.77
CA PRO A 113 0.08 -15.29 23.51
C PRO A 113 0.70 -16.11 22.39
N SER A 114 -0.14 -16.61 21.48
CA SER A 114 0.29 -17.52 20.41
C SER A 114 -0.06 -17.03 19.00
N TRP A 115 0.64 -17.61 18.00
CA TRP A 115 0.31 -17.43 16.60
C TRP A 115 -1.12 -17.82 16.27
N ALA A 116 -1.63 -18.91 16.85
CA ALA A 116 -2.99 -19.38 16.62
C ALA A 116 -4.04 -18.35 17.05
N GLN A 117 -3.86 -17.75 18.23
CA GLN A 117 -4.73 -16.69 18.75
C GLN A 117 -4.67 -15.44 17.88
N TRP A 118 -3.46 -15.02 17.49
CA TRP A 118 -3.30 -13.84 16.65
C TRP A 118 -3.91 -14.04 15.27
N PHE A 119 -3.62 -15.16 14.58
CA PHE A 119 -4.20 -15.44 13.27
C PHE A 119 -5.72 -15.64 13.32
N ALA A 120 -6.28 -16.10 14.44
CA ALA A 120 -7.73 -16.14 14.60
C ALA A 120 -8.35 -14.73 14.55
N SER A 121 -7.78 -13.77 15.30
CA SER A 121 -8.22 -12.38 15.28
C SER A 121 -7.93 -11.68 13.94
N TYR A 122 -6.75 -11.91 13.37
CA TYR A 122 -6.37 -11.36 12.07
C TYR A 122 -7.28 -11.86 10.94
N ARG A 123 -7.68 -13.10 10.98
CA ARG A 123 -8.64 -13.70 10.05
C ARG A 123 -10.00 -13.02 10.13
N GLU A 124 -10.54 -12.80 11.32
CA GLU A 124 -11.82 -12.07 11.48
C GLU A 124 -11.75 -10.68 10.86
N PHE A 125 -10.66 -9.98 11.11
CA PHE A 125 -10.38 -8.66 10.56
C PHE A 125 -10.32 -8.69 9.02
N ILE A 126 -9.52 -9.56 8.43
CA ILE A 126 -9.32 -9.63 6.99
C ILE A 126 -10.58 -10.14 6.26
N LEU A 127 -11.26 -11.16 6.79
CA LEU A 127 -12.48 -11.67 6.15
C LEU A 127 -13.63 -10.66 6.19
N HIS A 128 -13.73 -9.82 7.24
CA HIS A 128 -14.70 -8.74 7.31
C HIS A 128 -14.52 -7.76 6.14
N TYR A 129 -13.30 -7.29 5.91
CA TYR A 129 -13.04 -6.34 4.82
C TYR A 129 -12.98 -7.00 3.43
N ALA A 130 -12.66 -8.28 3.34
CA ALA A 130 -12.83 -9.05 2.10
C ALA A 130 -14.31 -9.15 1.68
N ALA A 131 -15.23 -9.27 2.65
CA ALA A 131 -16.67 -9.23 2.39
C ALA A 131 -17.10 -7.85 1.86
N ILE A 132 -16.63 -6.76 2.46
CA ILE A 132 -16.91 -5.39 1.98
C ILE A 132 -16.33 -5.22 0.57
N ALA A 133 -15.09 -5.65 0.32
CA ALA A 133 -14.47 -5.57 -1.01
C ALA A 133 -15.29 -6.28 -2.08
N ARG A 134 -15.85 -7.47 -1.76
CA ARG A 134 -16.77 -8.18 -2.66
C ARG A 134 -18.07 -7.44 -2.88
N GLU A 135 -18.71 -6.99 -1.80
CA GLU A 135 -20.04 -6.36 -1.83
C GLU A 135 -20.02 -5.06 -2.62
N GLU A 136 -18.95 -4.30 -2.48
CA GLU A 136 -18.75 -3.02 -3.16
C GLU A 136 -17.99 -3.13 -4.50
N GLY A 137 -17.62 -4.35 -4.90
CA GLY A 137 -16.99 -4.60 -6.21
C GLY A 137 -15.59 -4.05 -6.36
N CYS A 138 -14.78 -4.02 -5.30
CA CYS A 138 -13.37 -3.64 -5.40
C CYS A 138 -12.63 -4.56 -6.37
N GLU A 139 -11.74 -4.01 -7.20
CA GLU A 139 -11.00 -4.74 -8.22
C GLU A 139 -9.81 -5.52 -7.66
N MET A 140 -9.30 -5.18 -6.47
CA MET A 140 -8.22 -5.90 -5.79
C MET A 140 -8.39 -5.83 -4.28
N PHE A 141 -7.89 -6.84 -3.58
CA PHE A 141 -7.84 -6.88 -2.12
C PHE A 141 -6.43 -7.19 -1.63
N CYS A 142 -5.89 -6.35 -0.76
CA CYS A 142 -4.59 -6.53 -0.14
C CYS A 142 -4.74 -7.12 1.26
N ILE A 143 -4.24 -8.35 1.46
CA ILE A 143 -4.47 -9.13 2.68
C ILE A 143 -3.51 -8.83 3.83
N GLY A 144 -2.53 -7.96 3.63
CA GLY A 144 -1.56 -7.59 4.67
C GLY A 144 -0.47 -6.68 4.13
N CYS A 145 0.24 -6.01 5.06
CA CYS A 145 1.22 -5.00 4.75
C CYS A 145 2.43 -5.10 5.68
N GLU A 146 3.63 -5.33 5.13
CA GLU A 146 4.93 -5.25 5.80
C GLU A 146 5.03 -6.02 7.13
N MET A 147 4.50 -7.23 7.16
CA MET A 147 4.40 -8.03 8.37
C MET A 147 5.56 -9.02 8.49
N VAL A 148 6.80 -8.54 8.40
CA VAL A 148 8.07 -9.26 8.18
C VAL A 148 8.21 -10.54 9.03
N GLN A 149 7.86 -10.49 10.32
CA GLN A 149 7.97 -11.67 11.20
C GLN A 149 6.87 -12.69 10.97
N THR A 150 5.70 -12.25 10.46
CA THR A 150 4.60 -13.17 10.15
C THR A 150 4.82 -13.89 8.83
N ASP A 151 5.63 -13.34 7.90
CA ASP A 151 5.83 -13.87 6.53
C ASP A 151 6.36 -15.31 6.54
N LYS A 152 7.07 -15.71 7.60
CA LYS A 152 7.56 -17.08 7.83
C LYS A 152 6.44 -18.10 8.14
N ARG A 153 5.26 -17.63 8.52
CA ARG A 153 4.10 -18.46 8.88
C ARG A 153 3.32 -18.88 7.62
N GLU A 154 4.01 -19.60 6.74
CA GLU A 154 3.48 -19.97 5.41
C GLU A 154 2.13 -20.71 5.48
N GLN A 155 1.96 -21.64 6.42
CA GLN A 155 0.74 -22.45 6.52
C GLN A 155 -0.46 -21.59 6.91
N GLU A 156 -0.29 -20.69 7.87
CA GLU A 156 -1.33 -19.80 8.34
C GLU A 156 -1.71 -18.77 7.28
N TRP A 157 -0.74 -18.24 6.52
CA TRP A 157 -1.03 -17.35 5.39
C TRP A 157 -1.78 -18.09 4.27
N ARG A 158 -1.37 -19.29 3.91
CA ARG A 158 -2.08 -20.11 2.90
C ARG A 158 -3.51 -20.41 3.31
N GLU A 159 -3.74 -20.73 4.58
CA GLU A 159 -5.08 -20.98 5.10
C GLU A 159 -5.94 -19.70 5.10
N LEU A 160 -5.36 -18.56 5.50
CA LEU A 160 -6.04 -17.25 5.41
C LEU A 160 -6.44 -16.93 3.96
N ILE A 161 -5.50 -17.09 3.02
CA ILE A 161 -5.75 -16.84 1.59
C ILE A 161 -6.86 -17.74 1.06
N ARG A 162 -6.85 -19.03 1.41
CA ARG A 162 -7.91 -19.97 1.04
C ARG A 162 -9.28 -19.47 1.52
N GLN A 163 -9.38 -19.02 2.75
CA GLN A 163 -10.62 -18.49 3.31
C GLN A 163 -11.03 -17.15 2.69
N VAL A 164 -10.09 -16.26 2.41
CA VAL A 164 -10.38 -15.03 1.67
C VAL A 164 -10.98 -15.35 0.30
N ARG A 165 -10.48 -16.36 -0.40
CA ARG A 165 -11.02 -16.77 -1.71
C ARG A 165 -12.45 -17.33 -1.64
N GLU A 166 -12.88 -17.84 -0.52
CA GLU A 166 -14.30 -18.25 -0.30
C GLU A 166 -15.23 -17.02 -0.21
N VAL A 167 -14.69 -15.88 0.20
CA VAL A 167 -15.43 -14.63 0.40
C VAL A 167 -15.27 -13.68 -0.80
N TYR A 168 -14.07 -13.54 -1.34
CA TYR A 168 -13.71 -12.58 -2.39
C TYR A 168 -13.08 -13.29 -3.60
N SER A 169 -13.70 -13.13 -4.75
CA SER A 169 -13.30 -13.81 -6.00
C SER A 169 -12.36 -12.98 -6.89
N GLY A 170 -12.10 -11.72 -6.55
CA GLY A 170 -11.19 -10.84 -7.28
C GLY A 170 -9.72 -11.14 -6.98
N PRO A 171 -8.80 -10.42 -7.65
CA PRO A 171 -7.37 -10.51 -7.40
C PRO A 171 -6.98 -10.20 -5.96
N ILE A 172 -6.12 -11.07 -5.39
CA ILE A 172 -5.57 -10.93 -4.04
C ILE A 172 -4.08 -10.62 -4.15
N THR A 173 -3.60 -9.70 -3.32
CA THR A 173 -2.18 -9.39 -3.17
C THR A 173 -1.79 -9.27 -1.70
N TYR A 174 -0.49 -9.29 -1.44
CA TYR A 174 0.14 -8.99 -0.15
C TYR A 174 1.26 -7.99 -0.37
N ASN A 175 1.27 -6.91 0.41
CA ASN A 175 2.31 -5.91 0.36
C ASN A 175 3.48 -6.31 1.27
N CYS A 176 4.48 -7.02 0.77
CA CYS A 176 5.66 -7.30 1.59
C CYS A 176 6.53 -6.05 1.78
N ASP A 177 7.31 -6.04 2.84
CA ASP A 177 8.30 -4.99 3.04
C ASP A 177 9.42 -5.08 1.99
N LYS A 178 10.05 -3.94 1.66
CA LYS A 178 11.23 -3.90 0.80
C LYS A 178 12.30 -4.88 1.26
N TYR A 179 13.04 -5.46 0.34
CA TYR A 179 14.10 -6.47 0.57
C TYR A 179 13.59 -7.82 1.12
N GLN A 180 12.27 -8.03 1.23
CA GLN A 180 11.71 -9.29 1.75
C GLN A 180 11.07 -10.17 0.67
N GLU A 181 11.02 -9.73 -0.58
CA GLU A 181 10.24 -10.36 -1.65
C GLU A 181 10.66 -11.82 -1.91
N ASP A 182 11.94 -12.16 -1.74
CA ASP A 182 12.47 -13.53 -1.88
C ASP A 182 12.26 -14.40 -0.65
N ARG A 183 11.88 -13.81 0.49
CA ARG A 183 11.61 -14.51 1.76
C ARG A 183 10.19 -15.05 1.84
N VAL A 184 9.22 -14.37 1.23
CA VAL A 184 7.84 -14.85 1.15
C VAL A 184 7.78 -16.10 0.27
N LYS A 185 7.34 -17.24 0.84
CA LYS A 185 7.36 -18.55 0.17
C LYS A 185 6.00 -18.95 -0.44
N TRP A 186 4.98 -18.12 -0.23
CA TRP A 186 3.59 -18.38 -0.63
C TRP A 186 3.06 -17.41 -1.69
N TRP A 187 3.95 -16.81 -2.51
CA TRP A 187 3.54 -15.96 -3.64
C TRP A 187 2.66 -16.69 -4.68
N ASP A 188 2.78 -18.02 -4.78
CA ASP A 188 1.91 -18.83 -5.64
C ASP A 188 0.44 -18.80 -5.20
N ALA A 189 0.15 -18.53 -3.93
CA ALA A 189 -1.20 -18.48 -3.38
C ALA A 189 -1.97 -17.19 -3.68
N VAL A 190 -1.27 -16.07 -3.93
CA VAL A 190 -1.87 -14.78 -4.34
C VAL A 190 -1.84 -14.60 -5.85
N ASP A 191 -2.53 -13.58 -6.38
CA ASP A 191 -2.61 -13.31 -7.82
C ASP A 191 -1.54 -12.32 -8.29
N VAL A 192 -1.13 -11.42 -7.42
CA VAL A 192 -0.17 -10.35 -7.70
C VAL A 192 0.89 -10.34 -6.61
N ILE A 193 2.16 -10.32 -7.00
CA ILE A 193 3.27 -10.03 -6.10
C ILE A 193 3.31 -8.53 -5.89
N SER A 194 3.33 -8.07 -4.64
CA SER A 194 3.53 -6.64 -4.39
C SER A 194 4.46 -6.37 -3.22
N SER A 195 5.12 -5.23 -3.27
CA SER A 195 6.17 -4.84 -2.33
C SER A 195 6.17 -3.34 -2.08
N SER A 196 6.79 -2.93 -0.97
CA SER A 196 7.13 -1.54 -0.71
C SER A 196 8.40 -1.15 -1.45
N GLY A 197 8.35 -0.06 -2.22
CA GLY A 197 9.44 0.43 -3.07
C GLY A 197 10.14 1.66 -2.50
N TYR A 198 10.65 1.60 -1.27
CA TYR A 198 11.39 2.69 -0.64
C TYR A 198 12.90 2.47 -0.82
N TYR A 199 13.38 2.41 -2.08
CA TYR A 199 14.79 2.20 -2.39
C TYR A 199 15.51 3.53 -2.57
N PRO A 200 16.75 3.68 -2.02
CA PRO A 200 17.54 4.87 -2.21
C PRO A 200 17.75 5.24 -3.68
N ILE A 201 17.86 6.53 -3.96
CA ILE A 201 18.26 7.02 -5.29
C ILE A 201 19.57 6.34 -5.70
N GLY A 202 19.61 5.81 -6.93
CA GLY A 202 20.75 5.06 -7.46
C GLY A 202 20.78 3.56 -7.14
N GLN A 203 19.86 3.05 -6.30
CA GLN A 203 19.78 1.60 -6.01
C GLN A 203 18.65 0.88 -6.77
N TRP A 204 17.75 1.58 -7.43
CA TRP A 204 16.56 1.02 -8.08
C TRP A 204 16.88 -0.11 -9.04
N GLU A 205 17.86 0.04 -9.94
CA GLU A 205 18.19 -0.99 -10.94
C GLU A 205 18.60 -2.32 -10.27
N ALA A 206 19.47 -2.26 -9.24
CA ALA A 206 19.90 -3.45 -8.51
C ALA A 206 18.74 -4.16 -7.79
N GLN A 207 17.81 -3.38 -7.21
CA GLN A 207 16.64 -3.96 -6.54
C GLN A 207 15.65 -4.54 -7.54
N LEU A 208 15.44 -3.90 -8.68
CA LEU A 208 14.60 -4.43 -9.74
C LEU A 208 15.18 -5.74 -10.29
N ASP A 209 16.51 -5.86 -10.47
CA ASP A 209 17.15 -7.12 -10.88
C ASP A 209 16.88 -8.25 -9.88
N ARG A 210 16.92 -7.95 -8.57
CA ARG A 210 16.61 -8.92 -7.51
C ARG A 210 15.13 -9.32 -7.52
N ILE A 211 14.21 -8.36 -7.62
CA ILE A 211 12.77 -8.61 -7.64
C ILE A 211 12.38 -9.40 -8.89
N GLU A 212 13.01 -9.13 -10.03
CA GLU A 212 12.74 -9.86 -11.29
C GLU A 212 12.94 -11.37 -11.16
N GLN A 213 13.90 -11.82 -10.33
CA GLN A 213 14.10 -13.24 -10.06
C GLN A 213 12.88 -13.86 -9.34
N VAL A 214 12.27 -13.10 -8.42
CA VAL A 214 11.06 -13.54 -7.73
C VAL A 214 9.88 -13.59 -8.70
N VAL A 215 9.70 -12.55 -9.52
CA VAL A 215 8.64 -12.46 -10.54
C VAL A 215 8.76 -13.65 -11.52
N LYS A 216 9.96 -13.93 -12.02
CA LYS A 216 10.22 -15.05 -12.92
C LYS A 216 9.96 -16.41 -12.27
N LYS A 217 10.34 -16.55 -11.00
CA LYS A 217 10.15 -17.81 -10.24
C LYS A 217 8.68 -18.17 -10.09
N TYR A 218 7.83 -17.20 -9.79
CA TYR A 218 6.42 -17.45 -9.50
C TYR A 218 5.49 -17.19 -10.70
N ASP A 219 6.01 -16.60 -11.78
CA ASP A 219 5.25 -16.22 -12.99
C ASP A 219 3.98 -15.43 -12.64
N LYS A 220 4.12 -14.39 -11.80
CA LYS A 220 3.02 -13.53 -11.36
C LYS A 220 3.28 -12.08 -11.76
N PRO A 221 2.22 -11.29 -12.03
CA PRO A 221 2.36 -9.85 -12.19
C PRO A 221 2.90 -9.20 -10.92
N PHE A 222 3.55 -8.06 -11.06
CA PHE A 222 4.16 -7.32 -9.94
C PHE A 222 3.76 -5.86 -9.96
N LEU A 223 3.51 -5.30 -8.78
CA LEU A 223 3.35 -3.87 -8.57
C LEU A 223 4.02 -3.40 -7.26
N PHE A 224 4.41 -2.14 -7.21
CA PHE A 224 4.75 -1.50 -5.94
C PHE A 224 3.47 -1.02 -5.24
N MET A 225 3.06 -1.73 -4.17
CA MET A 225 1.84 -1.41 -3.40
C MET A 225 2.04 -0.20 -2.47
N GLU A 226 3.28 0.15 -2.19
CA GLU A 226 3.71 1.40 -1.58
C GLU A 226 5.02 1.84 -2.21
N THR A 227 5.17 3.12 -2.48
CA THR A 227 6.46 3.73 -2.82
C THR A 227 6.36 5.23 -2.70
N GLY A 228 7.36 5.84 -2.10
CA GLY A 228 7.39 7.27 -1.87
C GLY A 228 8.67 7.71 -1.18
N CYS A 229 8.77 8.99 -0.94
CA CYS A 229 9.90 9.64 -0.29
C CYS A 229 9.41 10.88 0.46
N PRO A 230 9.84 11.14 1.70
CA PRO A 230 9.56 12.40 2.34
C PRO A 230 10.13 13.58 1.55
N SER A 231 9.45 14.73 1.56
CA SER A 231 9.98 15.96 0.95
C SER A 231 10.94 16.66 1.91
N ARG A 232 12.09 16.06 2.14
CA ARG A 232 13.05 16.41 3.20
C ARG A 232 14.47 16.16 2.72
N ASP A 233 15.41 17.05 3.06
CA ASP A 233 16.82 16.87 2.70
C ASP A 233 17.36 15.54 3.22
N GLY A 234 18.09 14.82 2.36
CA GLY A 234 18.67 13.52 2.65
C GLY A 234 17.71 12.33 2.50
N SER A 235 16.41 12.56 2.33
CA SER A 235 15.42 11.48 2.23
C SER A 235 15.61 10.60 0.98
N GLY A 236 16.18 11.14 -0.09
CA GLY A 236 16.50 10.34 -1.28
C GLY A 236 17.50 9.21 -1.04
N ALA A 237 18.32 9.29 0.02
CA ALA A 237 19.21 8.23 0.47
C ALA A 237 18.55 7.27 1.48
N MET A 238 17.50 7.71 2.15
CA MET A 238 16.76 6.95 3.19
C MET A 238 15.25 7.14 3.05
N PRO A 239 14.63 6.78 1.92
CA PRO A 239 13.25 7.13 1.61
C PRO A 239 12.21 6.46 2.53
N ASN A 240 12.59 5.44 3.28
CA ASN A 240 11.75 4.78 4.28
C ASN A 240 11.92 5.33 5.70
N ASP A 241 12.82 6.28 5.92
CA ASP A 241 13.05 6.85 7.23
C ASP A 241 12.12 8.05 7.47
N TRP A 242 10.94 7.76 7.99
CA TRP A 242 9.95 8.77 8.35
C TRP A 242 10.33 9.61 9.58
N ALA A 243 11.38 9.19 10.33
CA ALA A 243 11.94 9.90 11.47
C ALA A 243 13.20 10.72 11.12
N LEU A 244 13.66 10.67 9.86
CA LEU A 244 14.80 11.46 9.39
C LEU A 244 14.56 12.95 9.70
N VAL A 245 15.56 13.61 10.26
CA VAL A 245 15.55 15.07 10.49
C VAL A 245 16.25 15.76 9.33
N GLY A 246 15.59 16.73 8.73
CA GLY A 246 16.11 17.53 7.62
C GLY A 246 15.19 18.72 7.32
N GLU A 247 15.68 19.69 6.56
CA GLU A 247 14.85 20.80 6.10
C GLU A 247 13.87 20.32 5.01
N PRO A 248 12.69 20.95 4.85
CA PRO A 248 11.78 20.66 3.77
C PRO A 248 12.45 20.78 2.40
N SER A 249 12.30 19.79 1.53
CA SER A 249 12.93 19.73 0.21
C SER A 249 12.05 19.00 -0.80
N GLU A 250 11.30 19.77 -1.60
CA GLU A 250 10.54 19.21 -2.73
C GLU A 250 11.45 18.57 -3.78
N GLU A 251 12.68 19.07 -3.93
CA GLU A 251 13.68 18.59 -4.88
C GLU A 251 14.10 17.17 -4.58
N GLU A 252 14.30 16.82 -3.30
CA GLU A 252 14.64 15.45 -2.89
C GLU A 252 13.53 14.47 -3.25
N GLN A 253 12.28 14.83 -2.93
CA GLN A 253 11.13 14.02 -3.25
C GLN A 253 10.94 13.87 -4.77
N ASP A 254 11.06 14.94 -5.53
CA ASP A 254 10.95 14.93 -6.99
C ASP A 254 12.02 14.06 -7.65
N ARG A 255 13.30 14.17 -7.23
CA ARG A 255 14.41 13.33 -7.69
C ARG A 255 14.20 11.86 -7.39
N PHE A 256 13.60 11.52 -6.26
CA PHE A 256 13.27 10.15 -5.93
C PHE A 256 12.29 9.57 -6.96
N TYR A 257 11.18 10.25 -7.24
CA TYR A 257 10.21 9.81 -8.24
C TYR A 257 10.80 9.73 -9.64
N GLU A 258 11.66 10.67 -10.03
CA GLU A 258 12.40 10.60 -11.29
C GLU A 258 13.27 9.35 -11.39
N SER A 259 14.05 9.06 -10.35
CA SER A 259 14.92 7.88 -10.29
C SER A 259 14.11 6.58 -10.39
N MET A 260 13.03 6.48 -9.62
CA MET A 260 12.11 5.34 -9.63
C MET A 260 11.50 5.11 -11.01
N PHE A 261 10.86 6.13 -11.59
CA PHE A 261 10.19 5.99 -12.89
C PHE A 261 11.17 5.66 -14.00
N THR A 262 12.36 6.30 -14.01
CA THR A 262 13.41 6.03 -14.99
C THR A 262 13.91 4.59 -14.96
N ALA A 263 14.05 4.01 -13.79
CA ALA A 263 14.46 2.61 -13.65
C ALA A 263 13.32 1.63 -14.02
N CYS A 264 12.12 1.89 -13.49
CA CYS A 264 10.99 0.98 -13.64
C CYS A 264 10.41 0.94 -15.06
N VAL A 265 10.47 2.03 -15.83
CA VAL A 265 9.93 2.07 -17.21
C VAL A 265 10.61 1.06 -18.13
N LYS A 266 11.85 0.68 -17.84
CA LYS A 266 12.64 -0.32 -18.56
C LYS A 266 12.22 -1.76 -18.25
N ARG A 267 11.36 -1.97 -17.25
CA ARG A 267 10.94 -3.28 -16.72
C ARG A 267 9.49 -3.54 -17.06
N ASN A 268 9.24 -4.27 -18.14
CA ASN A 268 7.89 -4.56 -18.63
C ASN A 268 7.03 -5.40 -17.65
N TRP A 269 7.67 -6.08 -16.70
CA TRP A 269 7.02 -6.89 -15.66
C TRP A 269 6.51 -6.04 -14.47
N VAL A 270 6.98 -4.80 -14.29
CA VAL A 270 6.43 -3.86 -13.28
C VAL A 270 5.13 -3.28 -13.82
N GLN A 271 3.99 -3.67 -13.30
CA GLN A 271 2.69 -3.24 -13.81
C GLN A 271 2.25 -1.87 -13.31
N GLY A 272 2.82 -1.40 -12.23
CA GLY A 272 2.48 -0.06 -11.72
C GLY A 272 2.87 0.17 -10.29
N TYR A 273 2.20 1.17 -9.72
CA TYR A 273 2.49 1.71 -8.41
C TYR A 273 1.19 2.09 -7.71
N MET A 274 1.16 2.00 -6.37
CA MET A 274 0.25 2.70 -5.48
C MET A 274 1.12 3.65 -4.66
N LEU A 275 1.31 4.87 -5.15
CA LEU A 275 2.26 5.81 -4.56
C LEU A 275 1.84 6.21 -3.15
N TRP A 276 2.78 6.35 -2.27
CA TRP A 276 2.62 6.76 -0.89
C TRP A 276 3.05 8.21 -0.73
N ASP A 277 2.15 9.15 -0.37
CA ASP A 277 0.70 8.98 -0.33
C ASP A 277 0.01 10.33 -0.64
N TRP A 278 -1.30 10.35 -0.55
CA TRP A 278 -2.13 11.52 -0.79
C TRP A 278 -2.93 11.89 0.47
N PRO A 279 -3.05 13.20 0.82
CA PRO A 279 -3.71 13.62 2.05
C PRO A 279 -5.22 13.35 2.01
N VAL A 280 -5.79 12.89 3.14
CA VAL A 280 -7.26 12.75 3.30
C VAL A 280 -7.93 14.13 3.30
N ASN A 281 -7.33 15.10 3.97
CA ASN A 281 -7.73 16.50 3.93
C ASN A 281 -6.63 17.32 3.26
N LEU A 282 -7.02 18.09 2.26
CA LEU A 282 -6.07 18.98 1.59
C LEU A 282 -5.60 20.10 2.54
N TYR A 283 -4.34 20.43 2.44
CA TYR A 283 -3.75 21.64 3.01
C TYR A 283 -3.63 22.71 1.91
N SER A 284 -3.31 23.95 2.28
CA SER A 284 -3.10 25.01 1.28
C SER A 284 -1.84 24.76 0.47
N ILE A 285 -1.78 25.31 -0.74
CA ILE A 285 -0.57 25.18 -1.59
C ILE A 285 0.64 25.86 -0.93
N GLU A 286 0.41 26.92 -0.15
CA GLU A 286 1.48 27.58 0.62
C GLU A 286 2.04 26.66 1.71
N GLU A 287 1.19 25.85 2.36
CA GLU A 287 1.62 24.87 3.36
C GLU A 287 2.39 23.70 2.72
N ALA A 288 2.16 23.39 1.44
CA ALA A 288 2.84 22.31 0.75
C ALA A 288 4.37 22.45 0.79
N ILE A 289 4.88 23.69 0.67
CA ILE A 289 6.32 23.98 0.66
C ILE A 289 7.00 23.64 2.00
N SER A 290 6.27 23.82 3.11
CA SER A 290 6.77 23.53 4.46
C SER A 290 6.43 22.11 4.94
N ASN A 291 5.55 21.39 4.23
CA ASN A 291 5.23 20.00 4.52
C ASN A 291 6.41 19.11 4.09
N ASP A 292 6.99 18.40 5.03
CA ASP A 292 8.22 17.64 4.86
C ASP A 292 8.01 16.10 4.89
N ASP A 293 6.74 15.66 4.82
CA ASP A 293 6.37 14.24 4.80
C ASP A 293 6.22 13.64 3.38
N TYR A 294 5.62 12.46 3.28
CA TYR A 294 5.44 11.71 2.03
C TYR A 294 4.38 12.30 1.09
N LEU A 295 3.52 13.20 1.56
CA LEU A 295 2.44 13.76 0.77
C LEU A 295 2.99 14.53 -0.45
N ILE A 296 2.42 14.27 -1.63
CA ILE A 296 2.90 14.91 -2.88
C ILE A 296 2.04 16.10 -3.31
N TYR A 297 0.83 16.26 -2.74
CA TYR A 297 -0.11 17.30 -3.12
C TYR A 297 0.50 18.70 -2.99
N GLY A 298 0.39 19.50 -4.06
CA GLY A 298 0.92 20.85 -4.13
C GLY A 298 2.44 20.97 -4.31
N LYS A 299 3.15 19.83 -4.48
CA LYS A 299 4.62 19.79 -4.59
C LYS A 299 5.08 19.45 -6.01
N LYS A 300 6.38 19.61 -6.29
CA LYS A 300 6.99 19.24 -7.59
C LYS A 300 6.75 17.78 -7.98
N ALA A 301 6.75 16.88 -6.98
CA ALA A 301 6.49 15.47 -7.17
C ALA A 301 5.07 15.21 -7.72
N GLU A 302 4.05 15.98 -7.34
CA GLU A 302 2.71 15.87 -7.93
C GLU A 302 2.74 16.08 -9.44
N LYS A 303 3.42 17.15 -9.88
CA LYS A 303 3.55 17.45 -11.32
C LYS A 303 4.28 16.31 -12.04
N ARG A 304 5.38 15.80 -11.49
CA ARG A 304 6.14 14.68 -12.07
C ARG A 304 5.27 13.44 -12.21
N VAL A 305 4.53 13.08 -11.17
CA VAL A 305 3.61 11.93 -11.18
C VAL A 305 2.54 12.12 -12.26
N LYS A 306 1.94 13.31 -12.34
CA LYS A 306 0.94 13.64 -13.34
C LYS A 306 1.49 13.52 -14.77
N ASP A 307 2.67 14.06 -15.00
CA ASP A 307 3.33 14.00 -16.33
C ASP A 307 3.61 12.53 -16.72
N TYR A 308 4.12 11.71 -15.78
CA TYR A 308 4.39 10.30 -16.02
C TYR A 308 3.11 9.49 -16.26
N TYR A 309 2.08 9.64 -15.43
CA TYR A 309 0.82 8.91 -15.56
C TYR A 309 0.04 9.30 -16.82
N THR A 310 0.17 10.55 -17.26
CA THR A 310 -0.41 11.00 -18.53
C THR A 310 0.29 10.40 -19.74
N ALA A 311 1.61 10.22 -19.67
CA ALA A 311 2.41 9.61 -20.73
C ALA A 311 2.23 8.08 -20.81
N VAL A 312 2.03 7.40 -19.67
CA VAL A 312 1.87 5.95 -19.56
C VAL A 312 0.38 5.61 -19.44
N LYS A 313 -0.35 5.64 -20.54
CA LYS A 313 -1.79 5.36 -20.54
C LYS A 313 -2.07 3.85 -20.61
N PRO A 314 -3.09 3.37 -19.88
CA PRO A 314 -3.61 2.01 -20.05
C PRO A 314 -3.96 1.74 -21.53
N GLY A 315 -3.52 0.59 -22.05
CA GLY A 315 -3.82 0.16 -23.43
C GLY A 315 -2.84 0.61 -24.52
N LEU A 316 -1.89 1.51 -24.24
CA LEU A 316 -0.90 1.98 -25.24
C LEU A 316 0.47 1.31 -25.14
N GLY A 317 0.67 0.41 -24.19
CA GLY A 317 1.99 -0.15 -23.90
C GLY A 317 2.97 0.94 -23.40
N ARG A 318 4.04 0.54 -22.72
CA ARG A 318 5.09 1.47 -22.26
C ARG A 318 6.02 1.88 -23.41
N ASN A 319 5.49 2.46 -24.46
CA ASN A 319 6.28 3.01 -25.56
C ASN A 319 6.74 4.44 -25.21
N LEU A 320 7.55 4.59 -24.19
CA LEU A 320 8.35 5.79 -23.99
C LEU A 320 9.60 5.65 -24.85
N LYS A 321 9.64 6.39 -25.99
CA LYS A 321 10.84 6.56 -26.81
C LYS A 321 11.85 7.46 -26.12
#